data_b4896362254c94b1f2a706e06fd3d423
#
_entry.id   b4896362254c94b1f2a706e06fd3d423
#
_cell.length_a   1.000
_cell.length_b   1.000
_cell.length_c   1.000
_cell.angle_alpha   90.00
_cell.angle_beta   90.00
_cell.angle_gamma   90.00
#
_symmetry.space_group_name_H-M   'P 1'
#
loop_
_entity.id
_entity.type
_entity.pdbx_description
1 polymer ?
#
loop_
_entity_poly.entity_id
_entity_poly.type
_entity_poly.pdbx_seq_one_letter_code
_entity_poly.pdbx_strand_id
1 'polypeptide(L)' 'MAFAKEVADRIIFMDHGVPLEKASPDVFFTNPQHERTKAFLKEIL' A
#
# COMPACT_ATOMS: atom_id res chain seq x y z
N MET A 1 -11.44 4.97 -4.96
CA MET A 1 -10.66 3.90 -5.55
C MET A 1 -9.33 3.73 -4.83
N ALA A 2 -8.92 2.51 -4.65
CA ALA A 2 -7.68 2.22 -3.95
C ALA A 2 -6.59 1.79 -4.95
N PHE A 3 -5.38 2.28 -4.77
CA PHE A 3 -4.26 1.91 -5.62
C PHE A 3 -2.95 2.15 -4.88
N ALA A 4 -1.90 1.48 -5.32
CA ALA A 4 -0.57 1.64 -4.75
C ALA A 4 0.33 2.27 -5.81
N LYS A 5 1.18 3.17 -5.37
CA LYS A 5 2.03 3.94 -6.25
C LYS A 5 3.46 3.89 -5.74
N GLU A 6 4.41 3.64 -6.64
CA GLU A 6 5.81 3.63 -6.27
C GLU A 6 6.42 5.00 -6.49
N VAL A 7 7.05 5.54 -5.46
CA VAL A 7 7.72 6.83 -5.52
C VAL A 7 9.13 6.65 -4.97
N ALA A 8 10.14 6.80 -5.81
CA ALA A 8 11.52 6.54 -5.46
C ALA A 8 11.65 5.10 -4.98
N ASP A 9 12.05 4.88 -3.73
CA ASP A 9 12.19 3.54 -3.20
C ASP A 9 11.11 3.23 -2.17
N ARG A 10 9.93 3.86 -2.30
CA ARG A 10 8.84 3.66 -1.38
C ARG A 10 7.54 3.44 -2.14
N ILE A 11 6.62 2.76 -1.48
CA ILE A 11 5.29 2.54 -2.02
C ILE A 11 4.29 3.28 -1.16
N ILE A 12 3.40 4.02 -1.81
CA ILE A 12 2.35 4.77 -1.13
C ILE A 12 1.01 4.16 -1.54
N PHE A 13 0.26 3.69 -0.55
CA PHE A 13 -1.08 3.18 -0.79
C PHE A 13 -2.08 4.30 -0.63
N MET A 14 -2.84 4.54 -1.69
CA MET A 14 -3.81 5.63 -1.74
C MET A 14 -5.23 5.08 -1.81
N ASP A 15 -6.14 5.76 -1.15
CA ASP A 15 -7.56 5.44 -1.25
C ASP A 15 -8.35 6.74 -1.19
N HIS A 16 -9.22 6.95 -2.18
CA HIS A 16 -10.01 8.17 -2.29
C HIS A 16 -9.14 9.43 -2.29
N GLY A 17 -7.97 9.34 -2.92
CA GLY A 17 -7.07 10.48 -3.00
C GLY A 17 -6.32 10.79 -1.71
N VAL A 18 -6.39 9.91 -0.72
CA VAL A 18 -5.74 10.10 0.57
C VAL A 18 -4.71 9.00 0.78
N PRO A 19 -3.45 9.36 1.12
CA PRO A 19 -2.46 8.33 1.42
C PRO A 19 -2.77 7.66 2.75
N LEU A 20 -2.89 6.34 2.71
CA LEU A 20 -3.20 5.56 3.90
C LEU A 20 -1.97 4.92 4.50
N GLU A 21 -1.01 4.54 3.66
CA GLU A 21 0.19 3.88 4.15
C GLU A 21 1.36 4.18 3.22
N LYS A 22 2.55 4.31 3.80
CA LYS A 22 3.77 4.52 3.05
C LYS A 22 4.86 3.64 3.65
N ALA A 23 5.52 2.84 2.82
CA ALA A 23 6.54 1.92 3.29
C ALA A 23 7.44 1.52 2.14
N SER A 24 8.61 0.93 2.47
CA SER A 24 9.46 0.35 1.45
C SER A 24 8.75 -0.84 0.82
N PRO A 25 9.14 -1.24 -0.41
CA PRO A 25 8.49 -2.36 -1.07
C PRO A 25 8.50 -3.63 -0.22
N ASP A 26 9.61 -3.93 0.44
CA ASP A 26 9.70 -5.11 1.28
C ASP A 26 8.64 -5.08 2.38
N VAL A 27 8.56 -3.98 3.11
CA VAL A 27 7.62 -3.88 4.21
C VAL A 27 6.19 -3.84 3.69
N PHE A 28 5.97 -3.13 2.59
CA PHE A 28 4.63 -3.00 2.04
C PHE A 28 4.03 -4.36 1.67
N PHE A 29 4.83 -5.23 1.05
CA PHE A 29 4.34 -6.52 0.58
C PHE A 29 4.42 -7.63 1.61
N THR A 30 5.29 -7.50 2.60
CA THR A 30 5.48 -8.57 3.58
C THR A 30 4.84 -8.25 4.94
N ASN A 31 4.78 -6.98 5.30
CA ASN A 31 4.28 -6.59 6.62
C ASN A 31 3.55 -5.26 6.56
N PRO A 32 2.45 -5.19 5.80
CA PRO A 32 1.66 -3.96 5.74
C PRO A 32 1.04 -3.65 7.09
N GLN A 33 0.96 -2.38 7.43
CA GLN A 33 0.49 -1.95 8.75
C GLN A 33 -1.00 -1.63 8.74
N HIS A 34 -1.50 -1.08 7.64
CA HIS A 34 -2.89 -0.65 7.57
C HIS A 34 -3.79 -1.79 7.09
N GLU A 35 -4.95 -1.92 7.69
CA GLU A 35 -5.87 -3.00 7.33
C GLU A 35 -6.34 -2.89 5.89
N ARG A 36 -6.56 -1.68 5.41
CA ARG A 36 -6.97 -1.48 4.01
C ARG A 36 -5.88 -1.95 3.06
N THR A 37 -4.62 -1.74 3.43
CA THR A 37 -3.50 -2.23 2.63
C THR A 37 -3.51 -3.75 2.57
N LYS A 38 -3.75 -4.38 3.70
CA LYS A 38 -3.80 -5.84 3.76
C LYS A 38 -4.92 -6.38 2.89
N ALA A 39 -6.09 -5.76 2.94
CA ALA A 39 -7.22 -6.18 2.12
C ALA A 39 -6.93 -5.99 0.64
N PHE A 40 -6.29 -4.87 0.29
CA PHE A 40 -5.93 -4.58 -1.09
C PHE A 40 -4.97 -5.64 -1.65
N LEU A 41 -3.94 -5.96 -0.88
CA LEU A 41 -2.96 -6.96 -1.30
C LEU A 41 -3.57 -8.35 -1.39
N LYS A 42 -4.49 -8.66 -0.51
CA LYS A 42 -5.16 -9.95 -0.51
C LYS A 42 -5.96 -10.15 -1.79
N GLU A 43 -6.55 -9.10 -2.30
CA GLU A 43 -7.32 -9.19 -3.54
C GLU A 43 -6.42 -9.38 -4.76
N ILE A 44 -5.22 -8.78 -4.73
CA ILE A 44 -4.29 -8.85 -5.85
C ILE A 44 -3.53 -10.19 -5.82
N LEU A 45 -3.15 -10.62 -4.65
CA LEU A 45 -2.38 -11.84 -4.48
C LEU A 45 -3.28 -13.01 -4.16
#